data_4e775e7159875b7ca45cab28f9016d4c
#
_entry.id   4e775e7159875b7ca45cab28f9016d4c
#
_cell.length_a   1.000
_cell.length_b   1.000
_cell.length_c   1.000
_cell.angle_alpha   90.00
_cell.angle_beta   90.00
_cell.angle_gamma   90.00
#
_symmetry.space_group_name_H-M   'P 1'
#
loop_
_entity.id
_entity.type
_entity.pdbx_description
1 polymer ?
#
loop_
_entity_poly.entity_id
_entity_poly.type
_entity_poly.pdbx_seq_one_letter_code
_entity_poly.pdbx_strand_id
1 'polypeptide(L)'
;MKRFTILLFTFLICSNINATHLMGGELIVQNDQPGDYEILLTLYRDTLGIPMQTTQNIEIYNSSGSVVTTIACNLDLNAFHPVFGLQNGSVLPFFPYGVEVYFFTASFQCAIPGEYTASWDNCCRNSAIINLPNASSADMKLFTNFTVDLVDSYSTPFFMVSPVVFLPMNTPWQYNPLPFDNDGDSLVWSLDVPHESSMANPSHGTPIAGYTNPPSLAGGQFSINPITGTISWTASTIGNFVYTVTCEEFRNGNKVGEIRRDMQFIVLPSGPVPQLIDLGSLPLNADGVPYVNATAGVPFSLNLYALDSSVSSIGFHAFGEPFDLSNPMTYTQGSMDNFQTKVSLMWSPTINEARPEPYAVVLRLMNGTFSMDYTIYVYVLENTTNFDIASTGEFDIYPNPSHGSANVLISSTSTGPIHIAIFSIEGKKVYNDIYFVNNGVNDIPLLFTLDKGHYIVSLRLPDSTIRSQIMTVVQ
;
A
#
# COMPACT_ATOMS: atom_id res chain seq x y z
N MET A 1 4.73 -80.93 27.11
CA MET A 1 5.24 -79.57 27.05
C MET A 1 4.53 -78.86 25.90
N LYS A 2 3.50 -78.03 26.19
CA LYS A 2 2.78 -77.23 25.20
C LYS A 2 3.46 -75.87 25.10
N ARG A 3 3.98 -75.54 23.91
CA ARG A 3 4.57 -74.21 23.61
C ARG A 3 3.44 -73.25 23.31
N PHE A 4 3.28 -72.21 24.15
CA PHE A 4 2.38 -71.09 23.93
C PHE A 4 3.12 -70.03 23.10
N THR A 5 2.72 -69.83 21.88
CA THR A 5 3.25 -68.75 21.03
C THR A 5 2.39 -67.49 21.27
N ILE A 6 2.97 -66.49 21.91
CA ILE A 6 2.34 -65.18 22.10
C ILE A 6 2.56 -64.40 20.80
N LEU A 7 1.48 -64.13 20.07
CA LEU A 7 1.43 -63.27 18.89
C LEU A 7 1.28 -61.83 19.38
N LEU A 8 2.38 -61.05 19.34
CA LEU A 8 2.32 -59.62 19.68
C LEU A 8 1.74 -58.85 18.49
N PHE A 9 0.48 -58.42 18.65
CA PHE A 9 -0.22 -57.58 17.67
C PHE A 9 0.23 -56.11 17.91
N THR A 10 1.21 -55.62 17.16
CA THR A 10 1.57 -54.22 17.15
C THR A 10 0.48 -53.45 16.42
N PHE A 11 -0.37 -52.78 17.19
CA PHE A 11 -1.34 -51.81 16.66
C PHE A 11 -0.52 -50.58 16.18
N LEU A 12 -0.27 -50.47 14.87
CA LEU A 12 0.18 -49.22 14.27
C LEU A 12 -1.00 -48.23 14.39
N ILE A 13 -0.92 -47.35 15.36
CA ILE A 13 -1.75 -46.17 15.41
C ILE A 13 -1.19 -45.24 14.30
N CYS A 14 -1.77 -45.29 13.10
CA CYS A 14 -1.64 -44.21 12.14
C CYS A 14 -2.32 -43.00 12.75
N SER A 15 -1.57 -42.19 13.46
CA SER A 15 -2.00 -40.81 13.71
C SER A 15 -2.07 -40.12 12.34
N ASN A 16 -3.28 -39.83 11.91
CA ASN A 16 -3.48 -38.88 10.82
C ASN A 16 -2.87 -37.55 11.30
N ILE A 17 -1.67 -37.24 10.88
CA ILE A 17 -1.10 -35.91 11.06
C ILE A 17 -1.86 -35.04 10.07
N ASN A 18 -2.96 -34.45 10.51
CA ASN A 18 -3.67 -33.44 9.74
C ASN A 18 -2.82 -32.17 9.82
N ALA A 19 -2.15 -31.84 8.74
CA ALA A 19 -1.44 -30.56 8.60
C ALA A 19 -2.48 -29.43 8.45
N THR A 20 -2.18 -28.26 9.01
CA THR A 20 -3.05 -27.07 8.95
C THR A 20 -3.22 -26.54 7.54
N HIS A 21 -2.33 -26.90 6.60
CA HIS A 21 -2.30 -26.42 5.22
C HIS A 21 -2.33 -24.89 5.13
N LEU A 22 -1.47 -24.24 5.93
CA LEU A 22 -1.29 -22.79 5.87
C LEU A 22 -0.75 -22.41 4.49
N MET A 23 -1.42 -21.47 3.86
CA MET A 23 -1.06 -20.96 2.54
C MET A 23 -0.34 -19.62 2.62
N GLY A 24 -0.54 -18.86 3.69
CA GLY A 24 0.09 -17.58 3.86
C GLY A 24 -0.45 -16.83 5.06
N GLY A 25 0.11 -15.65 5.27
CA GLY A 25 -0.34 -14.73 6.29
C GLY A 25 0.50 -13.46 6.36
N GLU A 26 0.03 -12.56 7.18
CA GLU A 26 0.67 -11.30 7.53
C GLU A 26 0.29 -10.88 8.93
N LEU A 27 1.18 -10.17 9.59
CA LEU A 27 1.01 -9.63 10.92
C LEU A 27 1.24 -8.13 10.87
N ILE A 28 0.28 -7.34 11.37
CA ILE A 28 0.26 -5.89 11.29
C ILE A 28 0.08 -5.35 12.71
N VAL A 29 0.75 -4.23 13.01
CA VAL A 29 0.64 -3.52 14.28
C VAL A 29 0.26 -2.07 13.99
N GLN A 30 -0.95 -1.68 14.37
CA GLN A 30 -1.45 -0.32 14.19
C GLN A 30 -1.41 0.43 15.53
N ASN A 31 -1.13 1.71 15.48
CA ASN A 31 -1.11 2.59 16.64
C ASN A 31 -2.34 3.50 16.60
N ASP A 32 -3.28 3.31 17.51
CA ASP A 32 -4.48 4.16 17.61
C ASP A 32 -4.19 5.50 18.30
N GLN A 33 -3.34 5.47 19.31
CA GLN A 33 -2.81 6.62 20.01
C GLN A 33 -1.51 6.22 20.73
N PRO A 34 -0.60 7.15 21.03
CA PRO A 34 0.69 6.85 21.63
C PRO A 34 0.60 5.88 22.81
N GLY A 35 1.25 4.72 22.68
CA GLY A 35 1.23 3.65 23.70
C GLY A 35 0.11 2.62 23.56
N ASP A 36 -0.92 2.85 22.75
CA ASP A 36 -2.03 1.92 22.51
C ASP A 36 -1.93 1.33 21.10
N TYR A 37 -1.87 0.01 21.01
CA TYR A 37 -1.64 -0.72 19.76
C TYR A 37 -2.73 -1.75 19.52
N GLU A 38 -3.11 -1.93 18.26
CA GLU A 38 -3.90 -3.03 17.77
C GLU A 38 -3.04 -3.97 16.91
N ILE A 39 -3.17 -5.27 17.15
CA ILE A 39 -2.56 -6.31 16.33
C ILE A 39 -3.62 -6.91 15.45
N LEU A 40 -3.32 -7.02 14.16
CA LEU A 40 -4.11 -7.75 13.18
C LEU A 40 -3.25 -8.86 12.58
N LEU A 41 -3.63 -10.12 12.83
CA LEU A 41 -3.06 -11.29 12.18
C LEU A 41 -4.04 -11.80 11.14
N THR A 42 -3.65 -11.76 9.87
CA THR A 42 -4.40 -12.34 8.75
C THR A 42 -3.76 -13.66 8.35
N LEU A 43 -4.55 -14.74 8.30
CA LEU A 43 -4.08 -16.06 7.88
C LEU A 43 -4.91 -16.60 6.72
N TYR A 44 -4.23 -17.20 5.76
CA TYR A 44 -4.82 -17.86 4.61
C TYR A 44 -4.63 -19.37 4.74
N ARG A 45 -5.73 -20.13 4.60
CA ARG A 45 -5.74 -21.56 4.75
C ARG A 45 -6.43 -22.24 3.56
N ASP A 46 -5.89 -23.38 3.16
CA ASP A 46 -6.57 -24.29 2.23
C ASP A 46 -7.82 -24.90 2.92
N THR A 47 -8.97 -24.86 2.24
CA THR A 47 -10.23 -25.45 2.75
C THR A 47 -10.15 -26.93 3.06
N LEU A 48 -9.17 -27.64 2.50
CA LEU A 48 -8.94 -29.08 2.76
C LEU A 48 -8.12 -29.32 4.04
N GLY A 49 -7.50 -28.28 4.62
CA GLY A 49 -6.77 -28.37 5.89
C GLY A 49 -7.67 -28.48 7.11
N ILE A 50 -7.07 -28.68 8.29
CA ILE A 50 -7.80 -28.64 9.56
C ILE A 50 -8.29 -27.22 9.86
N PRO A 51 -9.45 -27.03 10.51
CA PRO A 51 -9.93 -25.72 10.89
C PRO A 51 -8.92 -24.97 11.78
N MET A 52 -8.84 -23.66 11.58
CA MET A 52 -8.01 -22.78 12.43
C MET A 52 -8.58 -22.75 13.86
N GLN A 53 -7.69 -22.66 14.84
CA GLN A 53 -8.08 -22.38 16.22
C GLN A 53 -8.63 -20.95 16.32
N THR A 54 -9.60 -20.72 17.18
CA THR A 54 -10.25 -19.42 17.36
C THR A 54 -9.42 -18.40 18.12
N THR A 55 -8.27 -18.81 18.64
CA THR A 55 -7.32 -17.93 19.34
C THR A 55 -5.93 -18.26 18.86
N GLN A 56 -5.16 -17.22 18.54
CA GLN A 56 -3.76 -17.26 18.16
C GLN A 56 -2.94 -16.47 19.18
N ASN A 57 -1.77 -16.97 19.56
CA ASN A 57 -0.89 -16.29 20.50
C ASN A 57 0.20 -15.52 19.73
N ILE A 58 0.30 -14.22 20.01
CA ILE A 58 1.34 -13.36 19.49
C ILE A 58 2.30 -13.03 20.62
N GLU A 59 3.58 -13.28 20.40
CA GLU A 59 4.63 -12.91 21.34
C GLU A 59 5.23 -11.56 20.94
N ILE A 60 5.34 -10.64 21.90
CA ILE A 60 5.99 -9.34 21.73
C ILE A 60 7.37 -9.42 22.33
N TYR A 61 8.37 -9.16 21.53
CA TYR A 61 9.78 -9.13 21.90
C TYR A 61 10.31 -7.70 21.91
N ASN A 62 11.20 -7.38 22.83
CA ASN A 62 11.98 -6.14 22.79
C ASN A 62 13.25 -6.31 21.93
N SER A 63 13.98 -5.22 21.72
CA SER A 63 15.23 -5.20 20.94
C SER A 63 16.34 -6.13 21.48
N SER A 64 16.27 -6.56 22.74
CA SER A 64 17.19 -7.55 23.32
C SER A 64 16.80 -9.00 23.00
N GLY A 65 15.68 -9.24 22.31
CA GLY A 65 15.13 -10.56 22.02
C GLY A 65 14.43 -11.24 23.22
N SER A 66 14.08 -10.46 24.23
CA SER A 66 13.34 -10.97 25.41
C SER A 66 11.83 -10.79 25.20
N VAL A 67 11.05 -11.82 25.54
CA VAL A 67 9.56 -11.72 25.53
C VAL A 67 9.11 -10.70 26.58
N VAL A 68 8.38 -9.70 26.12
CA VAL A 68 7.75 -8.69 26.98
C VAL A 68 6.38 -9.15 27.42
N THR A 69 5.60 -9.69 26.50
CA THR A 69 4.25 -10.21 26.76
C THR A 69 3.84 -11.21 25.67
N THR A 70 2.85 -12.02 25.99
CA THR A 70 2.13 -12.86 25.01
C THR A 70 0.68 -12.43 24.99
N ILE A 71 0.17 -12.15 23.80
CA ILE A 71 -1.17 -11.61 23.57
C ILE A 71 -2.01 -12.66 22.87
N ALA A 72 -3.18 -12.95 23.43
CA ALA A 72 -4.16 -13.82 22.80
C ALA A 72 -5.01 -13.02 21.80
N CYS A 73 -4.73 -13.18 20.52
CA CYS A 73 -5.53 -12.62 19.44
C CYS A 73 -6.70 -13.56 19.14
N ASN A 74 -7.90 -13.03 19.23
CA ASN A 74 -9.12 -13.81 19.00
C ASN A 74 -9.65 -13.62 17.59
N LEU A 75 -10.29 -14.68 17.08
CA LEU A 75 -10.97 -14.64 15.80
C LEU A 75 -12.04 -13.55 15.83
N ASP A 76 -11.87 -12.55 14.99
CA ASP A 76 -12.85 -11.48 14.81
C ASP A 76 -13.87 -11.86 13.73
N LEU A 77 -15.06 -12.27 14.18
CA LEU A 77 -16.16 -12.64 13.29
C LEU A 77 -16.77 -11.45 12.54
N ASN A 78 -16.46 -10.22 12.94
CA ASN A 78 -16.98 -9.00 12.32
C ASN A 78 -15.94 -8.34 11.39
N ALA A 79 -14.69 -8.79 11.43
CA ALA A 79 -13.68 -8.24 10.55
C ALA A 79 -14.00 -8.55 9.10
N PHE A 80 -13.81 -7.54 8.26
CA PHE A 80 -13.90 -7.65 6.82
C PHE A 80 -12.50 -7.46 6.26
N HIS A 81 -12.16 -8.25 5.25
CA HIS A 81 -10.98 -7.93 4.48
C HIS A 81 -11.21 -6.54 3.84
N PRO A 82 -10.34 -5.56 4.06
CA PRO A 82 -10.58 -4.17 3.62
C PRO A 82 -10.82 -4.05 2.11
N VAL A 83 -10.33 -5.02 1.35
CA VAL A 83 -10.36 -5.01 -0.12
C VAL A 83 -11.56 -5.73 -0.72
N PHE A 84 -12.05 -6.82 -0.10
CA PHE A 84 -13.15 -7.64 -0.67
C PHE A 84 -14.40 -7.67 0.21
N GLY A 85 -14.40 -7.04 1.36
CA GLY A 85 -15.48 -7.15 2.31
C GLY A 85 -15.73 -8.59 2.79
N LEU A 86 -14.69 -9.44 2.76
CA LEU A 86 -14.80 -10.84 3.15
C LEU A 86 -14.74 -10.98 4.66
N GLN A 87 -15.68 -11.73 5.20
CA GLN A 87 -15.68 -12.07 6.61
C GLN A 87 -14.75 -13.25 6.91
N ASN A 88 -14.44 -13.45 8.18
CA ASN A 88 -13.70 -14.61 8.66
C ASN A 88 -14.30 -15.94 8.16
N GLY A 89 -13.43 -16.84 7.72
CA GLY A 89 -13.82 -18.14 7.17
C GLY A 89 -14.42 -18.07 5.77
N SER A 90 -14.49 -16.90 5.13
CA SER A 90 -14.97 -16.79 3.77
C SER A 90 -13.95 -17.39 2.78
N VAL A 91 -14.48 -18.09 1.78
CA VAL A 91 -13.69 -18.56 0.66
C VAL A 91 -13.46 -17.39 -0.29
N LEU A 92 -12.19 -17.11 -0.62
CA LEU A 92 -11.88 -16.07 -1.60
C LEU A 92 -12.56 -16.41 -2.94
N PRO A 93 -13.23 -15.46 -3.59
CA PRO A 93 -13.84 -15.70 -4.89
C PRO A 93 -12.79 -16.18 -5.90
N PHE A 94 -13.20 -17.09 -6.79
CA PHE A 94 -12.42 -17.56 -7.93
C PHE A 94 -11.26 -18.52 -7.62
N PHE A 95 -11.22 -19.14 -6.45
CA PHE A 95 -10.20 -20.14 -6.14
C PHE A 95 -10.74 -21.57 -6.31
N PRO A 96 -10.17 -22.39 -7.20
CA PRO A 96 -10.66 -23.76 -7.44
C PRO A 96 -10.47 -24.68 -6.22
N TYR A 97 -9.54 -24.38 -5.31
CA TYR A 97 -9.27 -25.22 -4.14
C TYR A 97 -9.92 -24.67 -2.87
N GLY A 98 -10.56 -23.52 -2.91
CA GLY A 98 -11.05 -22.82 -1.75
C GLY A 98 -9.93 -22.35 -0.81
N VAL A 99 -9.81 -21.06 -0.64
CA VAL A 99 -8.93 -20.43 0.35
C VAL A 99 -9.80 -19.69 1.35
N GLU A 100 -9.65 -20.04 2.61
CA GLU A 100 -10.29 -19.34 3.71
C GLU A 100 -9.38 -18.26 4.24
N VAL A 101 -9.97 -17.12 4.59
CA VAL A 101 -9.29 -16.01 5.25
C VAL A 101 -9.76 -15.91 6.68
N TYR A 102 -8.83 -15.79 7.61
CA TYR A 102 -9.08 -15.63 9.02
C TYR A 102 -8.44 -14.36 9.53
N PHE A 103 -9.19 -13.56 10.28
CA PHE A 103 -8.72 -12.33 10.91
C PHE A 103 -8.74 -12.51 12.43
N PHE A 104 -7.60 -12.28 13.07
CA PHE A 104 -7.45 -12.32 14.52
C PHE A 104 -6.98 -10.97 14.99
N THR A 105 -7.65 -10.41 15.99
CA THR A 105 -7.34 -9.09 16.52
C THR A 105 -7.12 -9.12 18.01
N ALA A 106 -6.29 -8.22 18.50
CA ALA A 106 -6.13 -7.93 19.91
C ALA A 106 -5.51 -6.54 20.10
N SER A 107 -5.92 -5.85 21.14
CA SER A 107 -5.30 -4.60 21.57
C SER A 107 -4.29 -4.87 22.68
N PHE A 108 -3.21 -4.09 22.74
CA PHE A 108 -2.26 -4.12 23.84
C PHE A 108 -1.66 -2.74 24.10
N GLN A 109 -1.17 -2.55 25.32
CA GLN A 109 -0.52 -1.30 25.73
C GLN A 109 0.97 -1.53 25.92
N CYS A 110 1.77 -0.60 25.43
CA CYS A 110 3.21 -0.58 25.61
C CYS A 110 3.64 0.82 26.07
N ALA A 111 4.08 0.91 27.32
CA ALA A 111 4.45 2.17 27.96
C ALA A 111 5.95 2.48 27.93
N ILE A 112 6.76 1.65 27.29
CA ILE A 112 8.22 1.80 27.21
C ILE A 112 8.59 2.06 25.75
N PRO A 113 9.12 3.24 25.40
CA PRO A 113 9.59 3.52 24.05
C PRO A 113 10.73 2.60 23.63
N GLY A 114 10.78 2.25 22.35
CA GLY A 114 11.83 1.41 21.78
C GLY A 114 11.37 0.60 20.58
N GLU A 115 12.25 -0.25 20.09
CA GLU A 115 11.98 -1.17 18.98
C GLU A 115 11.45 -2.50 19.53
N TYR A 116 10.42 -3.02 18.87
CA TYR A 116 9.75 -4.26 19.25
C TYR A 116 9.50 -5.15 18.03
N THR A 117 9.30 -6.42 18.28
CA THR A 117 8.90 -7.41 17.29
C THR A 117 7.65 -8.14 17.78
N ALA A 118 6.57 -8.06 17.02
CA ALA A 118 5.43 -8.95 17.14
C ALA A 118 5.68 -10.20 16.32
N SER A 119 5.41 -11.37 16.88
CA SER A 119 5.81 -12.65 16.30
C SER A 119 4.76 -13.73 16.49
N TRP A 120 4.52 -14.49 15.43
CA TRP A 120 3.59 -15.63 15.41
C TRP A 120 4.19 -16.78 14.62
N ASP A 121 3.93 -18.00 15.04
CA ASP A 121 4.25 -19.19 14.27
C ASP A 121 3.23 -20.31 14.47
N ASN A 122 3.12 -21.16 13.48
CA ASN A 122 2.32 -22.40 13.55
C ASN A 122 2.80 -23.41 12.50
N CYS A 123 2.62 -24.68 12.80
CA CYS A 123 2.85 -25.79 11.87
C CYS A 123 1.53 -26.13 11.16
N CYS A 124 1.51 -26.53 9.93
CA CYS A 124 2.58 -26.69 8.98
C CYS A 124 2.15 -26.09 7.64
N ARG A 125 3.10 -25.82 6.75
CA ARG A 125 2.84 -25.35 5.39
C ARG A 125 2.21 -26.43 4.52
N ASN A 126 1.64 -26.02 3.39
CA ASN A 126 1.06 -26.93 2.42
C ASN A 126 2.13 -27.85 1.81
N SER A 127 1.88 -29.15 1.83
CA SER A 127 2.80 -30.17 1.28
C SER A 127 3.00 -30.09 -0.25
N ALA A 128 2.11 -29.39 -0.94
CA ALA A 128 2.19 -29.20 -2.40
C ALA A 128 3.24 -28.16 -2.83
N ILE A 129 3.84 -27.41 -1.90
CA ILE A 129 4.88 -26.43 -2.21
C ILE A 129 6.12 -27.15 -2.74
N ILE A 130 6.62 -26.73 -3.91
CA ILE A 130 7.71 -27.40 -4.62
C ILE A 130 9.05 -26.65 -4.57
N ASN A 131 9.06 -25.39 -4.18
CA ASN A 131 10.27 -24.58 -4.05
C ASN A 131 10.81 -24.49 -2.60
N LEU A 132 10.26 -25.33 -1.72
CA LEU A 132 10.64 -25.43 -0.32
C LEU A 132 10.83 -26.90 0.06
N PRO A 133 12.01 -27.32 0.54
CA PRO A 133 12.21 -28.70 0.99
C PRO A 133 11.36 -29.01 2.22
N ASN A 134 10.76 -30.20 2.26
CA ASN A 134 9.99 -30.68 3.41
C ASN A 134 8.88 -29.73 3.89
N ALA A 135 8.19 -29.05 2.98
CA ALA A 135 7.18 -28.03 3.29
C ALA A 135 6.13 -28.54 4.30
N SER A 136 5.72 -29.81 4.22
CA SER A 136 4.74 -30.41 5.14
C SER A 136 5.20 -30.52 6.61
N SER A 137 6.46 -30.27 6.92
CA SER A 137 7.03 -30.23 8.26
C SER A 137 7.64 -28.87 8.61
N ALA A 138 7.60 -27.92 7.69
CA ALA A 138 8.10 -26.57 7.92
C ALA A 138 7.02 -25.70 8.55
N ASP A 139 7.37 -25.02 9.62
CA ASP A 139 6.51 -24.03 10.26
C ASP A 139 6.38 -22.78 9.36
N MET A 140 5.30 -22.04 9.56
CA MET A 140 5.16 -20.68 9.08
C MET A 140 5.49 -19.73 10.23
N LYS A 141 6.52 -18.90 10.06
CA LYS A 141 6.89 -17.85 11.01
C LYS A 141 6.60 -16.48 10.40
N LEU A 142 5.71 -15.75 11.05
CA LEU A 142 5.40 -14.36 10.70
C LEU A 142 5.94 -13.46 11.80
N PHE A 143 6.54 -12.34 11.42
CA PHE A 143 6.96 -11.33 12.36
C PHE A 143 6.89 -9.94 11.75
N THR A 144 6.77 -8.95 12.61
CA THR A 144 6.65 -7.53 12.27
C THR A 144 7.45 -6.73 13.25
N ASN A 145 8.37 -5.91 12.74
CA ASN A 145 9.13 -4.98 13.55
C ASN A 145 8.41 -3.65 13.58
N PHE A 146 8.31 -3.04 14.75
CA PHE A 146 7.63 -1.77 14.94
C PHE A 146 8.29 -0.94 16.04
N THR A 147 8.12 0.36 15.97
CA THR A 147 8.61 1.31 16.94
C THR A 147 7.49 1.71 17.89
N VAL A 148 7.79 1.73 19.18
CA VAL A 148 6.94 2.30 20.22
C VAL A 148 7.46 3.67 20.58
N ASP A 149 6.62 4.68 20.42
CA ASP A 149 6.84 6.03 20.92
C ASP A 149 5.61 6.49 21.72
N LEU A 150 5.79 7.38 22.68
CA LEU A 150 4.70 7.89 23.52
C LEU A 150 4.27 9.32 23.14
N VAL A 151 4.85 9.86 22.09
CA VAL A 151 4.57 11.20 21.56
C VAL A 151 4.05 11.11 20.14
N ASP A 152 4.78 10.39 19.28
CA ASP A 152 4.45 10.22 17.88
C ASP A 152 3.76 8.86 17.64
N SER A 153 2.88 8.81 16.67
CA SER A 153 2.27 7.57 16.19
C SER A 153 3.22 6.85 15.23
N TYR A 154 3.36 5.54 15.41
CA TYR A 154 4.09 4.64 14.53
C TYR A 154 3.25 3.39 14.31
N SER A 155 2.49 3.41 13.22
CA SER A 155 1.76 2.25 12.71
C SER A 155 2.61 1.54 11.68
N THR A 156 2.58 0.22 11.63
CA THR A 156 3.20 -0.46 10.49
C THR A 156 2.34 -0.32 9.24
N PRO A 157 2.93 -0.38 8.05
CA PRO A 157 2.17 -0.44 6.81
C PRO A 157 1.21 -1.64 6.79
N PHE A 158 0.21 -1.59 5.93
CA PHE A 158 -0.67 -2.73 5.65
C PHE A 158 -0.87 -2.90 4.14
N PHE A 159 -1.30 -4.09 3.73
CA PHE A 159 -1.50 -4.41 2.32
C PHE A 159 -2.94 -4.19 1.91
N MET A 160 -3.19 -3.24 1.02
CA MET A 160 -4.55 -2.94 0.54
C MET A 160 -5.10 -3.98 -0.45
N VAL A 161 -4.21 -4.77 -1.08
CA VAL A 161 -4.59 -5.73 -2.12
C VAL A 161 -4.37 -7.15 -1.62
N SER A 162 -5.46 -7.94 -1.63
CA SER A 162 -5.40 -9.35 -1.27
C SER A 162 -4.45 -10.13 -2.19
N PRO A 163 -3.77 -11.15 -1.66
CA PRO A 163 -2.90 -11.98 -2.47
C PRO A 163 -3.68 -12.66 -3.59
N VAL A 164 -3.08 -12.69 -4.77
CA VAL A 164 -3.49 -13.54 -5.89
C VAL A 164 -2.81 -14.89 -5.71
N VAL A 165 -3.55 -15.96 -5.92
CA VAL A 165 -3.03 -17.31 -5.73
C VAL A 165 -2.82 -18.02 -7.07
N PHE A 166 -3.65 -17.75 -8.11
CA PHE A 166 -3.60 -18.46 -9.38
C PHE A 166 -3.04 -17.60 -10.51
N LEU A 167 -2.07 -18.15 -11.21
CA LEU A 167 -1.49 -17.53 -12.39
C LEU A 167 -1.18 -18.57 -13.47
N PRO A 168 -1.17 -18.19 -14.75
CA PRO A 168 -0.89 -19.10 -15.83
C PRO A 168 0.62 -19.30 -16.03
N MET A 169 1.01 -20.53 -16.38
CA MET A 169 2.37 -20.81 -16.83
C MET A 169 2.66 -20.12 -18.18
N ASN A 170 3.91 -19.73 -18.41
CA ASN A 170 4.42 -19.17 -19.67
C ASN A 170 3.77 -17.85 -20.12
N THR A 171 3.10 -17.15 -19.23
CA THR A 171 2.46 -15.86 -19.53
C THR A 171 3.05 -14.79 -18.63
N PRO A 172 3.47 -13.62 -19.14
CA PRO A 172 3.86 -12.50 -18.31
C PRO A 172 2.71 -12.11 -17.37
N TRP A 173 3.03 -11.98 -16.09
CA TRP A 173 2.04 -11.78 -15.06
C TRP A 173 2.54 -10.78 -14.02
N GLN A 174 1.63 -10.00 -13.48
CA GLN A 174 1.90 -9.00 -12.44
C GLN A 174 0.87 -9.06 -11.33
N TYR A 175 1.36 -8.78 -10.12
CA TYR A 175 0.59 -8.61 -8.89
C TYR A 175 1.20 -7.50 -8.05
N ASN A 176 0.38 -6.63 -7.50
CA ASN A 176 0.84 -5.60 -6.59
C ASN A 176 0.06 -5.68 -5.27
N PRO A 177 0.72 -6.03 -4.15
CA PRO A 177 0.08 -6.05 -2.83
C PRO A 177 -0.35 -4.67 -2.32
N LEU A 178 0.14 -3.59 -2.92
CA LEU A 178 -0.14 -2.19 -2.62
C LEU A 178 -0.10 -1.91 -1.12
N PRO A 179 1.08 -1.73 -0.53
CA PRO A 179 1.17 -1.31 0.85
C PRO A 179 0.73 0.13 0.98
N PHE A 180 0.15 0.40 2.10
CA PHE A 180 -0.22 1.73 2.51
C PHE A 180 0.26 1.96 3.93
N ASP A 181 0.86 3.11 4.18
CA ASP A 181 1.26 3.56 5.48
C ASP A 181 0.41 4.76 5.90
N ASN A 182 -0.25 4.65 7.07
CA ASN A 182 -1.12 5.69 7.61
C ASN A 182 -0.36 6.93 8.07
N ASP A 183 0.90 6.76 8.45
CA ASP A 183 1.73 7.81 9.02
C ASP A 183 2.48 8.61 7.95
N GLY A 184 2.44 8.14 6.68
CA GLY A 184 3.07 8.78 5.52
C GLY A 184 4.56 8.52 5.41
N ASP A 185 5.05 7.43 5.98
CA ASP A 185 6.45 7.04 5.94
C ASP A 185 6.86 6.47 4.56
N SER A 186 8.14 6.53 4.25
CA SER A 186 8.66 5.99 2.99
C SER A 186 8.79 4.48 3.04
N LEU A 187 8.30 3.79 2.00
CA LEU A 187 8.28 2.33 1.94
C LEU A 187 9.27 1.80 0.91
N VAL A 188 9.99 0.73 1.28
CA VAL A 188 10.94 0.04 0.39
C VAL A 188 10.63 -1.45 0.38
N TRP A 189 10.57 -2.02 -0.82
CA TRP A 189 10.16 -3.40 -1.05
C TRP A 189 11.31 -4.31 -1.41
N SER A 190 11.25 -5.54 -0.91
CA SER A 190 12.17 -6.61 -1.31
C SER A 190 11.51 -7.97 -1.26
N LEU A 191 12.09 -8.93 -2.00
CA LEU A 191 11.82 -10.35 -1.83
C LEU A 191 12.69 -10.86 -0.70
N ASP A 192 12.13 -11.78 0.08
CA ASP A 192 12.86 -12.43 1.16
C ASP A 192 12.60 -13.94 1.19
N VAL A 193 13.26 -14.64 2.09
CA VAL A 193 13.14 -16.08 2.30
C VAL A 193 12.04 -16.35 3.33
N PRO A 194 11.14 -17.33 3.11
CA PRO A 194 10.23 -17.79 4.15
C PRO A 194 10.98 -18.25 5.40
N HIS A 195 10.45 -17.91 6.57
CA HIS A 195 11.04 -18.29 7.86
C HIS A 195 10.29 -19.43 8.52
N GLU A 196 11.01 -20.17 9.36
CA GLU A 196 10.51 -21.19 10.28
C GLU A 196 10.91 -20.84 11.73
N SER A 197 10.23 -21.45 12.69
CA SER A 197 10.49 -21.25 14.12
C SER A 197 11.90 -21.66 14.49
N SER A 198 12.55 -20.93 15.40
CA SER A 198 13.90 -21.20 15.85
C SER A 198 14.08 -20.87 17.33
N MET A 199 14.59 -21.82 18.10
CA MET A 199 14.93 -21.57 19.50
C MET A 199 16.12 -20.61 19.68
N ALA A 200 16.98 -20.49 18.67
CA ALA A 200 18.12 -19.57 18.70
C ALA A 200 17.73 -18.13 18.37
N ASN A 201 16.63 -17.94 17.63
CA ASN A 201 16.06 -16.63 17.28
C ASN A 201 14.53 -16.70 17.35
N PRO A 202 13.93 -16.71 18.54
CA PRO A 202 12.52 -16.96 18.68
C PRO A 202 11.65 -15.82 18.12
N SER A 203 12.13 -14.58 18.10
CA SER A 203 11.40 -13.43 17.59
C SER A 203 11.20 -13.46 16.07
N HIS A 204 12.27 -13.79 15.30
CA HIS A 204 12.28 -13.74 13.84
C HIS A 204 12.32 -15.13 13.19
N GLY A 205 12.58 -16.19 13.97
CA GLY A 205 12.87 -17.50 13.40
C GLY A 205 14.17 -17.53 12.61
N THR A 206 14.26 -18.47 11.68
CA THR A 206 15.38 -18.58 10.75
C THR A 206 14.89 -18.79 9.32
N PRO A 207 15.59 -18.24 8.30
CA PRO A 207 15.31 -18.54 6.91
C PRO A 207 15.32 -20.06 6.67
N ILE A 208 14.32 -20.57 5.95
CA ILE A 208 14.22 -22.00 5.67
C ILE A 208 15.33 -22.41 4.69
N ALA A 209 16.19 -23.32 5.13
CA ALA A 209 17.31 -23.79 4.32
C ALA A 209 16.84 -24.53 3.05
N GLY A 210 17.47 -24.21 1.92
CA GLY A 210 17.14 -24.84 0.64
C GLY A 210 15.93 -24.26 -0.07
N TYR A 211 15.34 -23.19 0.44
CA TYR A 211 14.36 -22.38 -0.33
C TYR A 211 14.98 -21.89 -1.64
N THR A 212 14.21 -21.86 -2.69
CA THR A 212 14.59 -21.26 -3.97
C THR A 212 13.48 -20.34 -4.46
N ASN A 213 13.86 -19.22 -5.07
CA ASN A 213 12.88 -18.36 -5.72
C ASN A 213 12.07 -19.14 -6.79
N PRO A 214 10.80 -18.78 -6.98
CA PRO A 214 9.98 -19.39 -8.02
C PRO A 214 10.66 -19.33 -9.40
N PRO A 215 10.73 -20.45 -10.15
CA PRO A 215 11.46 -20.52 -11.42
C PRO A 215 10.74 -19.76 -12.52
N SER A 216 11.48 -18.94 -13.27
CA SER A 216 11.00 -18.17 -14.42
C SER A 216 11.40 -18.78 -15.74
N LEU A 217 10.71 -18.41 -16.83
CA LEU A 217 11.17 -18.71 -18.19
C LEU A 217 12.56 -18.12 -18.43
N ALA A 218 13.28 -18.71 -19.35
CA ALA A 218 14.63 -18.27 -19.73
C ALA A 218 14.64 -16.78 -20.11
N GLY A 219 15.51 -16.03 -19.44
CA GLY A 219 15.62 -14.57 -19.60
C GLY A 219 14.66 -13.74 -18.73
N GLY A 220 13.75 -14.37 -17.95
CA GLY A 220 12.91 -13.71 -16.97
C GLY A 220 13.37 -13.97 -15.54
N GLN A 221 12.82 -13.21 -14.59
CA GLN A 221 13.05 -13.36 -13.16
C GLN A 221 11.72 -13.28 -12.41
N PHE A 222 11.66 -13.94 -11.24
CA PHE A 222 10.69 -13.61 -10.23
C PHE A 222 11.23 -12.40 -9.48
N SER A 223 10.59 -11.26 -9.62
CA SER A 223 11.13 -9.97 -9.13
C SER A 223 10.05 -9.09 -8.53
N ILE A 224 10.47 -8.18 -7.66
CA ILE A 224 9.65 -7.11 -7.12
C ILE A 224 10.25 -5.76 -7.48
N ASN A 225 9.42 -4.80 -7.83
CA ASN A 225 9.85 -3.43 -8.00
C ASN A 225 9.99 -2.79 -6.60
N PRO A 226 11.18 -2.28 -6.21
CA PRO A 226 11.41 -1.78 -4.85
C PRO A 226 10.65 -0.48 -4.53
N ILE A 227 10.12 0.22 -5.54
CA ILE A 227 9.38 1.47 -5.38
C ILE A 227 7.88 1.21 -5.34
N THR A 228 7.36 0.42 -6.28
CA THR A 228 5.91 0.20 -6.42
C THR A 228 5.40 -1.03 -5.69
N GLY A 229 6.28 -1.95 -5.27
CA GLY A 229 5.90 -3.25 -4.73
C GLY A 229 5.35 -4.23 -5.77
N THR A 230 5.34 -3.88 -7.07
CA THR A 230 4.82 -4.75 -8.11
C THR A 230 5.70 -5.98 -8.29
N ILE A 231 5.14 -7.15 -8.07
CA ILE A 231 5.75 -8.45 -8.39
C ILE A 231 5.51 -8.75 -9.87
N SER A 232 6.58 -9.08 -10.59
CA SER A 232 6.54 -9.49 -11.99
C SER A 232 7.11 -10.88 -12.15
N TRP A 233 6.41 -11.74 -12.86
CA TRP A 233 6.82 -13.11 -13.06
C TRP A 233 6.28 -13.69 -14.39
N THR A 234 7.09 -14.54 -15.01
CA THR A 234 6.63 -15.45 -16.07
C THR A 234 7.01 -16.87 -15.63
N ALA A 235 6.07 -17.56 -15.01
CA ALA A 235 6.30 -18.88 -14.45
C ALA A 235 6.65 -19.91 -15.53
N SER A 236 7.66 -20.72 -15.29
CA SER A 236 8.09 -21.76 -16.25
C SER A 236 7.58 -23.18 -15.92
N THR A 237 6.99 -23.35 -14.74
CA THR A 237 6.64 -24.67 -14.20
C THR A 237 5.31 -24.60 -13.46
N ILE A 238 4.45 -25.59 -13.69
CA ILE A 238 3.20 -25.77 -12.94
C ILE A 238 3.52 -26.23 -11.52
N GLY A 239 2.79 -25.74 -10.53
CA GLY A 239 2.93 -26.16 -9.13
C GLY A 239 2.67 -25.04 -8.14
N ASN A 240 2.84 -25.35 -6.87
CA ASN A 240 2.67 -24.42 -5.77
C ASN A 240 4.04 -23.87 -5.35
N PHE A 241 4.15 -22.55 -5.30
CA PHE A 241 5.38 -21.84 -4.96
C PHE A 241 5.12 -20.89 -3.80
N VAL A 242 5.90 -21.02 -2.72
CA VAL A 242 5.90 -20.04 -1.64
C VAL A 242 6.82 -18.88 -2.01
N TYR A 243 6.44 -17.68 -1.59
CA TYR A 243 7.24 -16.46 -1.68
C TYR A 243 7.02 -15.60 -0.45
N THR A 244 7.98 -14.77 -0.14
CA THR A 244 7.88 -13.77 0.93
C THR A 244 8.25 -12.41 0.39
N VAL A 245 7.44 -11.41 0.70
CA VAL A 245 7.75 -9.98 0.50
C VAL A 245 7.96 -9.32 1.83
N THR A 246 8.95 -8.44 1.87
CA THR A 246 9.22 -7.55 2.99
C THR A 246 8.99 -6.11 2.56
N CYS A 247 8.31 -5.34 3.38
CA CYS A 247 8.17 -3.91 3.25
C CYS A 247 8.82 -3.25 4.46
N GLU A 248 9.89 -2.50 4.23
CA GLU A 248 10.59 -1.71 5.23
C GLU A 248 10.05 -0.28 5.21
N GLU A 249 9.86 0.28 6.38
CA GLU A 249 9.32 1.60 6.63
C GLU A 249 10.41 2.54 7.14
N PHE A 250 10.46 3.75 6.58
CA PHE A 250 11.49 4.74 6.91
C PHE A 250 10.89 6.11 7.19
N ARG A 251 11.21 6.66 8.38
CA ARG A 251 10.88 8.02 8.79
C ARG A 251 12.16 8.85 8.90
N ASN A 252 12.23 9.93 8.12
CA ASN A 252 13.43 10.79 8.08
C ASN A 252 14.74 10.01 7.80
N GLY A 253 14.67 8.96 6.97
CA GLY A 253 15.80 8.12 6.60
C GLY A 253 16.20 7.06 7.64
N ASN A 254 15.50 6.96 8.78
CA ASN A 254 15.69 5.90 9.77
C ASN A 254 14.62 4.83 9.60
N LYS A 255 15.02 3.56 9.64
CA LYS A 255 14.08 2.44 9.63
C LYS A 255 13.29 2.44 10.94
N VAL A 256 11.97 2.45 10.85
CA VAL A 256 11.05 2.51 11.99
C VAL A 256 10.14 1.29 12.08
N GLY A 257 9.98 0.56 10.98
CA GLY A 257 9.14 -0.62 10.92
C GLY A 257 9.52 -1.58 9.79
N GLU A 258 8.95 -2.77 9.84
CA GLU A 258 9.03 -3.77 8.78
C GLU A 258 7.87 -4.73 8.91
N ILE A 259 7.16 -4.96 7.80
CA ILE A 259 6.14 -6.02 7.71
C ILE A 259 6.54 -7.06 6.68
N ARG A 260 5.97 -8.26 6.82
CA ARG A 260 6.19 -9.38 5.91
C ARG A 260 4.87 -10.02 5.52
N ARG A 261 4.74 -10.33 4.24
CA ARG A 261 3.70 -11.22 3.73
C ARG A 261 4.34 -12.49 3.20
N ASP A 262 3.97 -13.62 3.78
CA ASP A 262 4.34 -14.94 3.31
C ASP A 262 3.11 -15.54 2.62
N MET A 263 3.23 -15.99 1.38
CA MET A 263 2.08 -16.46 0.60
C MET A 263 2.49 -17.48 -0.46
N GLN A 264 1.50 -18.21 -1.01
CA GLN A 264 1.69 -19.15 -2.09
C GLN A 264 1.10 -18.64 -3.40
N PHE A 265 1.83 -18.90 -4.49
CA PHE A 265 1.30 -18.89 -5.84
C PHE A 265 1.04 -20.32 -6.32
N ILE A 266 -0.05 -20.52 -7.03
CA ILE A 266 -0.40 -21.78 -7.71
C ILE A 266 -0.36 -21.51 -9.19
N VAL A 267 0.67 -22.08 -9.85
CA VAL A 267 0.82 -21.98 -11.28
C VAL A 267 0.00 -23.06 -11.93
N LEU A 268 -0.94 -22.68 -12.77
CA LEU A 268 -1.80 -23.54 -13.56
C LEU A 268 -1.28 -23.64 -15.01
N PRO A 269 -1.79 -24.58 -15.82
CA PRO A 269 -1.50 -24.60 -17.24
C PRO A 269 -1.73 -23.25 -17.92
N SER A 270 -1.00 -22.98 -18.99
CA SER A 270 -1.12 -21.73 -19.77
C SER A 270 -2.58 -21.46 -20.14
N GLY A 271 -2.99 -20.21 -19.99
CA GLY A 271 -4.32 -19.74 -20.31
C GLY A 271 -4.32 -18.24 -20.56
N PRO A 272 -5.35 -17.72 -21.20
CA PRO A 272 -5.48 -16.28 -21.40
C PRO A 272 -5.62 -15.56 -20.06
N VAL A 273 -5.04 -14.36 -19.98
CA VAL A 273 -5.22 -13.41 -18.87
C VAL A 273 -5.88 -12.15 -19.40
N PRO A 274 -6.74 -11.52 -18.63
CA PRO A 274 -7.32 -10.25 -19.04
C PRO A 274 -6.25 -9.17 -19.14
N GLN A 275 -6.32 -8.35 -20.17
CA GLN A 275 -5.33 -7.31 -20.47
C GLN A 275 -5.96 -5.92 -20.46
N LEU A 276 -5.22 -4.94 -19.95
CA LEU A 276 -5.57 -3.53 -20.05
C LEU A 276 -4.82 -2.94 -21.26
N ILE A 277 -5.55 -2.77 -22.38
CA ILE A 277 -4.92 -2.52 -23.69
C ILE A 277 -4.43 -1.10 -23.90
N ASP A 278 -5.02 -0.12 -23.19
CA ASP A 278 -4.69 1.30 -23.37
C ASP A 278 -3.64 1.83 -22.38
N LEU A 279 -3.16 0.98 -21.48
CA LEU A 279 -2.19 1.41 -20.46
C LEU A 279 -0.91 1.97 -21.08
N GLY A 280 -0.47 1.38 -22.21
CA GLY A 280 0.72 1.85 -22.93
C GLY A 280 0.57 3.23 -23.58
N SER A 281 -0.63 3.82 -23.61
CA SER A 281 -0.85 5.19 -24.07
C SER A 281 -0.60 6.25 -22.99
N LEU A 282 -0.51 5.84 -21.71
CA LEU A 282 -0.22 6.74 -20.60
C LEU A 282 1.27 7.11 -20.57
N PRO A 283 1.59 8.35 -20.17
CA PRO A 283 2.98 8.74 -19.93
C PRO A 283 3.57 7.92 -18.77
N LEU A 284 4.89 7.74 -18.79
CA LEU A 284 5.64 7.10 -17.72
C LEU A 284 6.37 8.14 -16.89
N ASN A 285 6.39 7.98 -15.56
CA ASN A 285 7.22 8.80 -14.69
C ASN A 285 8.71 8.38 -14.77
N ALA A 286 9.56 8.97 -13.94
CA ALA A 286 11.00 8.67 -13.92
C ALA A 286 11.32 7.20 -13.56
N ASP A 287 10.42 6.54 -12.82
CA ASP A 287 10.55 5.14 -12.38
C ASP A 287 9.93 4.15 -13.36
N GLY A 288 9.41 4.64 -14.50
CA GLY A 288 8.77 3.83 -15.53
C GLY A 288 7.34 3.39 -15.19
N VAL A 289 6.68 4.05 -14.23
CA VAL A 289 5.30 3.77 -13.83
C VAL A 289 4.34 4.63 -14.65
N PRO A 290 3.30 4.06 -15.27
CA PRO A 290 2.25 4.82 -15.94
C PRO A 290 1.58 5.79 -14.98
N TYR A 291 1.33 7.02 -15.43
CA TYR A 291 0.68 8.00 -14.57
C TYR A 291 -0.32 8.90 -15.29
N VAL A 292 -1.17 9.53 -14.50
CA VAL A 292 -2.12 10.56 -14.92
C VAL A 292 -2.10 11.73 -13.92
N ASN A 293 -2.49 12.91 -14.41
CA ASN A 293 -2.65 14.10 -13.57
C ASN A 293 -4.12 14.40 -13.37
N ALA A 294 -4.53 14.57 -12.13
CA ALA A 294 -5.79 15.18 -11.72
C ALA A 294 -5.49 16.59 -11.18
N THR A 295 -6.45 17.49 -11.24
CA THR A 295 -6.31 18.86 -10.72
C THR A 295 -7.32 19.08 -9.61
N ALA A 296 -6.92 19.60 -8.48
CA ALA A 296 -7.79 19.92 -7.36
C ALA A 296 -8.93 20.85 -7.78
N GLY A 297 -10.16 20.51 -7.41
CA GLY A 297 -11.38 21.24 -7.78
C GLY A 297 -11.88 20.99 -9.22
N VAL A 298 -11.24 20.12 -9.98
CA VAL A 298 -11.65 19.76 -11.35
C VAL A 298 -12.03 18.29 -11.42
N PRO A 299 -13.23 17.94 -11.96
CA PRO A 299 -13.59 16.55 -12.15
C PRO A 299 -12.58 15.82 -13.06
N PHE A 300 -12.05 14.69 -12.56
CA PHE A 300 -11.12 13.82 -13.24
C PHE A 300 -11.83 12.56 -13.73
N SER A 301 -11.48 12.09 -14.92
CA SER A 301 -11.95 10.81 -15.45
C SER A 301 -10.86 10.15 -16.29
N LEU A 302 -10.52 8.91 -15.96
CA LEU A 302 -9.66 8.05 -16.75
C LEU A 302 -10.48 6.88 -17.30
N ASN A 303 -10.48 6.71 -18.61
CA ASN A 303 -11.17 5.61 -19.28
C ASN A 303 -10.14 4.69 -19.94
N LEU A 304 -10.23 3.41 -19.64
CA LEU A 304 -9.36 2.37 -20.19
C LEU A 304 -10.23 1.21 -20.69
N TYR A 305 -9.65 0.34 -21.52
CA TYR A 305 -10.33 -0.84 -22.02
C TYR A 305 -9.63 -2.12 -21.58
N ALA A 306 -10.41 -3.03 -21.00
CA ALA A 306 -9.98 -4.38 -20.66
C ALA A 306 -10.43 -5.34 -21.77
N LEU A 307 -9.54 -6.29 -22.14
CA LEU A 307 -9.75 -7.27 -23.19
C LEU A 307 -9.49 -8.68 -22.65
N ASP A 308 -10.42 -9.60 -22.92
CA ASP A 308 -10.19 -11.05 -22.77
C ASP A 308 -11.14 -11.80 -23.71
N SER A 309 -10.58 -12.48 -24.71
CA SER A 309 -11.36 -13.23 -25.72
C SER A 309 -11.85 -14.59 -25.23
N SER A 310 -11.48 -15.02 -24.03
CA SER A 310 -11.80 -16.35 -23.50
C SER A 310 -13.07 -16.39 -22.66
N VAL A 311 -13.58 -15.23 -22.25
CA VAL A 311 -14.71 -15.11 -21.33
C VAL A 311 -15.79 -14.16 -21.82
N SER A 312 -16.99 -14.29 -21.29
CA SER A 312 -18.12 -13.40 -21.58
C SER A 312 -18.20 -12.20 -20.61
N SER A 313 -17.40 -12.20 -19.56
CA SER A 313 -17.30 -11.08 -18.61
C SER A 313 -15.91 -11.04 -17.98
N ILE A 314 -15.38 -9.84 -17.78
CA ILE A 314 -14.15 -9.56 -17.04
C ILE A 314 -14.59 -8.94 -15.73
N GLY A 315 -14.05 -9.41 -14.59
CA GLY A 315 -14.17 -8.70 -13.31
C GLY A 315 -13.16 -7.56 -13.25
N PHE A 316 -13.56 -6.44 -12.65
CA PHE A 316 -12.70 -5.28 -12.45
C PHE A 316 -12.81 -4.74 -11.04
N HIS A 317 -11.68 -4.53 -10.40
CA HIS A 317 -11.57 -3.84 -9.13
C HIS A 317 -10.42 -2.83 -9.18
N ALA A 318 -10.59 -1.74 -8.46
CA ALA A 318 -9.54 -0.74 -8.28
C ALA A 318 -9.28 -0.56 -6.79
N PHE A 319 -8.00 -0.44 -6.42
CA PHE A 319 -7.52 -0.35 -5.05
C PHE A 319 -6.57 0.82 -4.89
N GLY A 320 -6.51 1.39 -3.73
CA GLY A 320 -5.60 2.47 -3.38
C GLY A 320 -6.22 3.47 -2.42
N GLU A 321 -5.38 4.22 -1.77
CA GLU A 321 -5.77 5.28 -0.84
C GLU A 321 -6.90 6.19 -1.36
N PRO A 322 -6.94 6.59 -2.66
CA PRO A 322 -8.00 7.47 -3.14
C PRO A 322 -9.43 6.96 -2.96
N PHE A 323 -9.62 5.65 -2.79
CA PHE A 323 -10.94 5.05 -2.62
C PHE A 323 -11.43 5.11 -1.16
N ASP A 324 -10.54 5.35 -0.20
CA ASP A 324 -10.82 5.38 1.24
C ASP A 324 -10.85 6.82 1.82
N LEU A 325 -10.60 7.83 0.98
CA LEU A 325 -10.63 9.23 1.39
C LEU A 325 -12.07 9.70 1.67
N SER A 326 -12.20 10.79 2.40
CA SER A 326 -13.50 11.42 2.69
C SER A 326 -14.26 11.87 1.43
N ASN A 327 -13.52 12.17 0.37
CA ASN A 327 -14.04 12.43 -0.98
C ASN A 327 -13.47 11.38 -1.95
N PRO A 328 -14.03 10.15 -1.95
CA PRO A 328 -13.38 9.02 -2.56
C PRO A 328 -13.41 9.06 -4.08
N MET A 329 -12.34 8.52 -4.68
CA MET A 329 -12.36 8.09 -6.06
C MET A 329 -13.37 6.95 -6.23
N THR A 330 -14.01 6.88 -7.38
CA THR A 330 -14.94 5.81 -7.71
C THR A 330 -14.51 5.14 -9.02
N TYR A 331 -14.95 3.90 -9.21
CA TYR A 331 -14.72 3.20 -10.47
C TYR A 331 -16.01 2.55 -10.97
N THR A 332 -16.10 2.39 -12.28
CA THR A 332 -17.22 1.72 -12.94
C THR A 332 -16.69 0.82 -14.05
N GLN A 333 -17.52 -0.17 -14.38
CA GLN A 333 -17.29 -1.08 -15.49
C GLN A 333 -18.51 -1.10 -16.40
N GLY A 334 -18.29 -0.97 -17.70
CA GLY A 334 -19.32 -1.11 -18.73
C GLY A 334 -19.66 -2.58 -19.01
N SER A 335 -20.68 -2.78 -19.84
CA SER A 335 -20.97 -4.12 -20.41
C SER A 335 -19.86 -4.54 -21.37
N MET A 336 -19.67 -5.85 -21.48
CA MET A 336 -18.70 -6.42 -22.43
C MET A 336 -19.28 -6.38 -23.84
N ASP A 337 -18.48 -5.88 -24.78
CA ASP A 337 -18.79 -5.89 -26.22
C ASP A 337 -17.52 -6.25 -26.98
N ASN A 338 -17.62 -7.18 -27.96
CA ASN A 338 -16.49 -7.68 -28.75
C ASN A 338 -15.26 -8.08 -27.90
N PHE A 339 -15.49 -8.82 -26.81
CA PHE A 339 -14.46 -9.24 -25.84
C PHE A 339 -13.78 -8.09 -25.07
N GLN A 340 -14.30 -6.89 -25.16
CA GLN A 340 -13.80 -5.72 -24.44
C GLN A 340 -14.83 -5.15 -23.50
N THR A 341 -14.35 -4.56 -22.40
CA THR A 341 -15.17 -3.76 -21.49
C THR A 341 -14.45 -2.49 -21.15
N LYS A 342 -15.20 -1.40 -21.10
CA LYS A 342 -14.68 -0.12 -20.63
C LYS A 342 -14.62 -0.11 -19.12
N VAL A 343 -13.50 0.27 -18.55
CA VAL A 343 -13.31 0.54 -17.13
C VAL A 343 -12.98 2.01 -16.94
N SER A 344 -13.58 2.63 -15.93
CA SER A 344 -13.44 4.08 -15.72
C SER A 344 -13.16 4.37 -14.26
N LEU A 345 -12.18 5.24 -14.00
CA LEU A 345 -11.94 5.87 -12.71
C LEU A 345 -12.50 7.30 -12.77
N MET A 346 -13.16 7.73 -11.72
CA MET A 346 -13.74 9.07 -11.60
C MET A 346 -13.45 9.64 -10.22
N TRP A 347 -13.00 10.89 -10.18
CA TRP A 347 -12.68 11.57 -8.94
C TRP A 347 -12.86 13.08 -9.08
N SER A 348 -13.13 13.75 -7.98
CA SER A 348 -13.13 15.21 -7.91
C SER A 348 -12.28 15.64 -6.71
N PRO A 349 -10.93 15.50 -6.81
CA PRO A 349 -10.05 15.79 -5.69
C PRO A 349 -10.18 17.26 -5.27
N THR A 350 -10.08 17.52 -3.98
CA THR A 350 -10.02 18.87 -3.42
C THR A 350 -8.59 19.31 -3.22
N ILE A 351 -8.38 20.50 -2.70
CA ILE A 351 -7.03 21.00 -2.37
C ILE A 351 -6.36 20.16 -1.26
N ASN A 352 -7.14 19.48 -0.43
CA ASN A 352 -6.61 18.65 0.65
C ASN A 352 -5.94 17.36 0.14
N GLU A 353 -6.36 16.89 -1.04
CA GLU A 353 -5.74 15.73 -1.71
C GLU A 353 -4.56 16.13 -2.60
N ALA A 354 -4.30 17.44 -2.81
CA ALA A 354 -3.14 17.89 -3.58
C ALA A 354 -1.84 17.72 -2.79
N ARG A 355 -0.91 16.92 -3.34
CA ARG A 355 0.41 16.66 -2.74
C ARG A 355 1.44 16.32 -3.81
N PRO A 356 2.77 16.49 -3.52
CA PRO A 356 3.84 16.12 -4.45
C PRO A 356 3.89 14.62 -4.76
N GLU A 357 3.60 13.77 -3.75
CA GLU A 357 3.62 12.32 -3.86
C GLU A 357 2.37 11.82 -4.60
N PRO A 358 2.52 10.89 -5.56
CA PRO A 358 1.37 10.34 -6.26
C PRO A 358 0.55 9.41 -5.37
N TYR A 359 -0.72 9.30 -5.68
CA TYR A 359 -1.55 8.21 -5.21
C TYR A 359 -1.30 6.96 -6.06
N ALA A 360 -0.89 5.88 -5.43
CA ALA A 360 -0.77 4.60 -6.11
C ALA A 360 -2.16 3.94 -6.23
N VAL A 361 -2.50 3.50 -7.43
CA VAL A 361 -3.74 2.81 -7.74
C VAL A 361 -3.42 1.50 -8.45
N VAL A 362 -3.97 0.42 -7.95
CA VAL A 362 -3.89 -0.91 -8.58
C VAL A 362 -5.22 -1.24 -9.23
N LEU A 363 -5.18 -1.54 -10.52
CA LEU A 363 -6.31 -1.97 -11.32
C LEU A 363 -6.21 -3.48 -11.52
N ARG A 364 -7.10 -4.25 -10.89
CA ARG A 364 -7.17 -5.71 -11.01
C ARG A 364 -8.22 -6.13 -12.02
N LEU A 365 -7.80 -6.87 -13.01
CA LEU A 365 -8.68 -7.55 -13.94
C LEU A 365 -8.73 -9.06 -13.62
N MET A 366 -9.91 -9.67 -13.77
CA MET A 366 -10.13 -11.09 -13.47
C MET A 366 -11.02 -11.72 -14.52
N ASN A 367 -10.70 -12.95 -14.92
CA ASN A 367 -11.52 -13.74 -15.86
C ASN A 367 -12.15 -15.01 -15.23
N GLY A 368 -12.22 -15.02 -13.90
CA GLY A 368 -12.75 -16.16 -13.15
C GLY A 368 -11.70 -17.22 -12.80
N THR A 369 -10.58 -17.29 -13.53
CA THR A 369 -9.47 -18.20 -13.22
C THR A 369 -8.21 -17.41 -12.85
N PHE A 370 -7.86 -16.45 -13.68
CA PHE A 370 -6.64 -15.64 -13.52
C PHE A 370 -6.95 -14.19 -13.23
N SER A 371 -6.05 -13.56 -12.49
CA SER A 371 -6.06 -12.12 -12.25
C SER A 371 -4.78 -11.50 -12.76
N MET A 372 -4.87 -10.24 -13.18
CA MET A 372 -3.74 -9.41 -13.58
C MET A 372 -3.86 -8.04 -12.96
N ASP A 373 -2.81 -7.58 -12.32
CA ASP A 373 -2.74 -6.26 -11.70
C ASP A 373 -1.96 -5.28 -12.58
N TYR A 374 -2.44 -4.05 -12.63
CA TYR A 374 -1.80 -2.94 -13.30
C TYR A 374 -1.68 -1.77 -12.33
N THR A 375 -0.46 -1.30 -12.11
CA THR A 375 -0.21 -0.16 -11.22
C THR A 375 -0.14 1.12 -12.03
N ILE A 376 -0.87 2.13 -11.61
CA ILE A 376 -0.81 3.50 -12.13
C ILE A 376 -0.63 4.48 -10.98
N TYR A 377 -0.03 5.64 -11.27
CA TYR A 377 0.06 6.75 -10.34
C TYR A 377 -0.90 7.87 -10.73
N VAL A 378 -1.57 8.44 -9.75
CA VAL A 378 -2.43 9.62 -9.91
C VAL A 378 -1.81 10.78 -9.14
N TYR A 379 -1.27 11.77 -9.85
CA TYR A 379 -0.80 13.01 -9.24
C TYR A 379 -1.97 13.97 -9.12
N VAL A 380 -2.19 14.52 -7.94
CA VAL A 380 -3.18 15.58 -7.72
C VAL A 380 -2.46 16.91 -7.62
N LEU A 381 -2.56 17.68 -8.69
CA LEU A 381 -1.95 18.99 -8.79
C LEU A 381 -2.85 20.04 -8.14
N GLU A 382 -2.23 21.01 -7.47
CA GLU A 382 -2.97 22.20 -7.05
C GLU A 382 -3.58 22.89 -8.28
N ASN A 383 -4.81 23.34 -8.13
CA ASN A 383 -5.42 24.16 -9.17
C ASN A 383 -4.80 25.56 -9.12
N THR A 384 -3.74 25.76 -9.90
CA THR A 384 -3.09 27.08 -10.03
C THR A 384 -3.85 28.05 -10.94
N THR A 385 -4.96 27.59 -11.56
CA THR A 385 -5.74 28.42 -12.49
C THR A 385 -6.79 29.30 -11.82
N ASN A 386 -7.06 29.14 -10.53
CA ASN A 386 -7.78 30.14 -9.76
C ASN A 386 -6.85 31.25 -9.25
N PHE A 387 -6.01 31.78 -10.13
CA PHE A 387 -5.77 33.19 -10.06
C PHE A 387 -7.03 33.87 -10.61
N ASP A 388 -8.04 34.06 -9.76
CA ASP A 388 -8.90 35.19 -9.95
C ASP A 388 -7.94 36.39 -9.99
N ILE A 389 -7.63 36.82 -11.19
CA ILE A 389 -7.25 38.21 -11.41
C ILE A 389 -8.56 38.94 -11.14
N ALA A 390 -8.93 38.96 -9.86
CA ALA A 390 -9.97 39.86 -9.38
C ALA A 390 -9.45 41.21 -9.75
N SER A 391 -9.91 41.65 -10.88
CA SER A 391 -9.73 42.99 -11.34
C SER A 391 -10.05 43.93 -10.19
N THR A 392 -9.12 44.85 -9.98
CA THR A 392 -9.23 46.06 -9.20
C THR A 392 -8.93 45.96 -7.71
N GLY A 393 -7.62 46.12 -7.37
CA GLY A 393 -7.31 47.20 -6.46
C GLY A 393 -7.78 47.12 -5.03
N GLU A 394 -7.41 46.06 -4.28
CA GLU A 394 -7.52 46.13 -2.84
C GLU A 394 -6.14 46.02 -2.14
N PHE A 395 -5.06 46.03 -2.89
CA PHE A 395 -3.72 46.27 -2.37
C PHE A 395 -2.84 46.88 -3.45
N ASP A 396 -1.83 47.65 -3.08
CA ASP A 396 -0.89 48.28 -3.98
C ASP A 396 0.51 47.69 -3.77
N ILE A 397 1.28 47.59 -4.89
CA ILE A 397 2.69 47.23 -4.87
C ILE A 397 3.50 48.42 -5.29
N TYR A 398 4.40 48.90 -4.43
CA TYR A 398 5.24 50.04 -4.76
C TYR A 398 6.69 49.92 -4.25
N PRO A 399 7.69 50.40 -4.99
CA PRO A 399 7.56 50.82 -6.38
C PRO A 399 7.22 49.67 -7.31
N ASN A 400 6.39 49.93 -8.31
CA ASN A 400 6.13 49.00 -9.41
C ASN A 400 6.23 49.82 -10.73
N PRO A 401 7.31 49.67 -11.51
CA PRO A 401 8.38 48.66 -11.46
C PRO A 401 9.30 48.75 -10.23
N SER A 402 9.81 47.58 -9.83
CA SER A 402 10.67 47.40 -8.63
C SER A 402 12.11 47.05 -8.99
N HIS A 403 13.07 47.33 -8.07
CA HIS A 403 14.51 47.04 -8.20
C HIS A 403 14.97 46.17 -7.00
N GLY A 404 14.52 44.88 -6.91
CA GLY A 404 14.94 43.95 -5.86
C GLY A 404 14.18 44.09 -4.53
N SER A 405 13.32 45.10 -4.41
CA SER A 405 12.42 45.27 -3.24
C SER A 405 11.14 45.99 -3.68
N ALA A 406 10.08 45.72 -3.00
CA ALA A 406 8.80 46.41 -3.12
C ALA A 406 8.07 46.38 -1.76
N ASN A 407 7.10 47.26 -1.58
CA ASN A 407 6.16 47.19 -0.45
C ASN A 407 4.79 46.78 -0.97
N VAL A 408 4.08 46.01 -0.15
CA VAL A 408 2.65 45.70 -0.33
C VAL A 408 1.85 46.55 0.64
N LEU A 409 1.08 47.49 0.13
CA LEU A 409 0.15 48.30 0.91
C LEU A 409 -1.23 47.65 0.84
N ILE A 410 -1.74 47.19 2.00
CA ILE A 410 -3.01 46.47 2.07
C ILE A 410 -3.88 46.99 3.24
N SER A 411 -5.18 47.12 2.99
CA SER A 411 -6.18 47.32 4.04
C SER A 411 -6.80 45.98 4.41
N SER A 412 -6.64 45.58 5.68
CA SER A 412 -7.21 44.34 6.23
C SER A 412 -8.34 44.69 7.20
N THR A 413 -9.44 43.91 7.12
CA THR A 413 -10.57 43.99 8.07
C THR A 413 -10.40 43.04 9.26
N SER A 414 -9.36 42.23 9.26
CA SER A 414 -9.06 41.25 10.33
C SER A 414 -7.56 41.26 10.68
N THR A 415 -7.27 40.86 11.91
CA THR A 415 -5.88 40.71 12.41
C THR A 415 -5.50 39.22 12.25
N GLY A 416 -4.31 38.94 11.72
CA GLY A 416 -3.84 37.57 11.57
C GLY A 416 -2.71 37.42 10.55
N PRO A 417 -2.26 36.17 10.33
CA PRO A 417 -1.23 35.89 9.32
C PRO A 417 -1.78 36.04 7.90
N ILE A 418 -0.96 36.64 7.03
CA ILE A 418 -1.15 36.60 5.58
C ILE A 418 0.01 35.88 4.92
N HIS A 419 -0.29 35.12 3.88
CA HIS A 419 0.71 34.48 3.05
C HIS A 419 0.94 35.31 1.78
N ILE A 420 2.18 35.66 1.49
CA ILE A 420 2.58 36.37 0.31
C ILE A 420 3.45 35.45 -0.54
N ALA A 421 3.01 35.17 -1.77
CA ALA A 421 3.74 34.37 -2.73
C ALA A 421 3.95 35.17 -4.03
N ILE A 422 5.12 35.03 -4.67
CA ILE A 422 5.40 35.60 -5.97
C ILE A 422 5.63 34.45 -6.96
N PHE A 423 4.98 34.53 -8.11
CA PHE A 423 5.08 33.54 -9.17
C PHE A 423 5.62 34.17 -10.45
N SER A 424 6.42 33.44 -11.20
CA SER A 424 6.74 33.80 -12.58
C SER A 424 5.49 33.67 -13.46
N ILE A 425 5.53 34.25 -14.65
CA ILE A 425 4.41 34.15 -15.62
C ILE A 425 4.17 32.71 -16.09
N GLU A 426 5.15 31.80 -15.94
CA GLU A 426 5.01 30.38 -16.19
C GLU A 426 4.40 29.60 -15.00
N GLY A 427 4.02 30.30 -13.91
CA GLY A 427 3.40 29.70 -12.73
C GLY A 427 4.39 29.13 -11.70
N LYS A 428 5.71 29.30 -11.89
CA LYS A 428 6.71 28.85 -10.91
C LYS A 428 6.72 29.80 -9.70
N LYS A 429 6.55 29.25 -8.50
CA LYS A 429 6.68 30.02 -7.25
C LYS A 429 8.15 30.38 -7.03
N VAL A 430 8.46 31.67 -6.93
CA VAL A 430 9.82 32.21 -6.78
C VAL A 430 10.04 32.92 -5.44
N TYR A 431 8.98 33.18 -4.71
CA TYR A 431 9.03 33.76 -3.35
C TYR A 431 7.83 33.26 -2.56
N ASN A 432 8.00 33.05 -1.26
CA ASN A 432 6.90 32.70 -0.35
C ASN A 432 7.29 33.08 1.08
N ASP A 433 6.43 33.85 1.76
CA ASP A 433 6.64 34.25 3.15
C ASP A 433 5.32 34.52 3.85
N ILE A 434 5.36 34.55 5.20
CA ILE A 434 4.20 34.80 6.04
C ILE A 434 4.44 36.09 6.85
N TYR A 435 3.49 37.00 6.76
CA TYR A 435 3.50 38.26 7.49
C TYR A 435 2.28 38.36 8.39
N PHE A 436 2.36 39.14 9.45
CA PHE A 436 1.24 39.37 10.35
C PHE A 436 0.66 40.76 10.08
N VAL A 437 -0.65 40.85 9.82
CA VAL A 437 -1.36 42.11 9.59
C VAL A 437 -2.30 42.42 10.75
N ASN A 438 -2.49 43.73 10.99
CA ASN A 438 -3.47 44.26 11.91
C ASN A 438 -4.72 44.76 11.14
N ASN A 439 -5.82 44.92 11.84
CA ASN A 439 -6.98 45.61 11.28
C ASN A 439 -6.59 47.05 10.89
N GLY A 440 -6.93 47.45 9.66
CA GLY A 440 -6.57 48.72 9.04
C GLY A 440 -5.49 48.58 7.95
N VAL A 441 -4.79 49.67 7.71
CA VAL A 441 -3.77 49.76 6.66
C VAL A 441 -2.43 49.15 7.15
N ASN A 442 -1.87 48.25 6.38
CA ASN A 442 -0.57 47.61 6.61
C ASN A 442 0.34 47.87 5.42
N ASP A 443 1.60 48.21 5.72
CA ASP A 443 2.67 48.40 4.73
C ASP A 443 3.74 47.35 4.97
N ILE A 444 3.87 46.38 4.03
CA ILE A 444 4.67 45.17 4.20
C ILE A 444 5.84 45.20 3.25
N PRO A 445 7.08 45.32 3.75
CA PRO A 445 8.26 45.30 2.90
C PRO A 445 8.55 43.88 2.39
N LEU A 446 8.77 43.74 1.08
CA LEU A 446 9.22 42.53 0.43
C LEU A 446 10.67 42.74 -0.07
N LEU A 447 11.55 41.84 0.32
CA LEU A 447 12.91 41.75 -0.21
C LEU A 447 13.03 40.48 -1.03
N PHE A 448 13.41 40.59 -2.28
CA PHE A 448 13.52 39.46 -3.20
C PHE A 448 14.71 39.61 -4.14
N THR A 449 15.20 38.48 -4.60
CA THR A 449 16.21 38.44 -5.69
C THR A 449 15.57 37.74 -6.89
N LEU A 450 15.01 38.54 -7.80
CA LEU A 450 14.32 38.06 -8.99
C LEU A 450 14.96 38.66 -10.24
N ASP A 451 14.96 37.88 -11.31
CA ASP A 451 15.41 38.37 -12.62
C ASP A 451 14.43 39.41 -13.17
N LYS A 452 14.89 40.21 -14.12
CA LYS A 452 14.05 41.16 -14.85
C LYS A 452 12.88 40.42 -15.50
N GLY A 453 11.67 40.87 -15.25
CA GLY A 453 10.46 40.23 -15.79
C GLY A 453 9.17 40.70 -15.14
N HIS A 454 8.09 40.06 -15.56
CA HIS A 454 6.77 40.23 -14.94
C HIS A 454 6.49 39.07 -14.01
N TYR A 455 5.90 39.36 -12.85
CA TYR A 455 5.58 38.40 -11.80
C TYR A 455 4.18 38.66 -11.29
N ILE A 456 3.55 37.61 -10.76
CA ILE A 456 2.27 37.69 -10.10
C ILE A 456 2.51 37.61 -8.59
N VAL A 457 2.17 38.66 -7.85
CA VAL A 457 2.18 38.69 -6.39
C VAL A 457 0.79 38.27 -5.92
N SER A 458 0.71 37.21 -5.14
CA SER A 458 -0.52 36.65 -4.59
C SER A 458 -0.51 36.75 -3.06
N LEU A 459 -1.59 37.26 -2.49
CA LEU A 459 -1.81 37.40 -1.04
C LEU A 459 -2.98 36.52 -0.64
N ARG A 460 -2.79 35.69 0.38
CA ARG A 460 -3.89 35.00 1.07
C ARG A 460 -4.11 35.68 2.42
N LEU A 461 -5.30 36.24 2.60
CA LEU A 461 -5.67 36.97 3.82
C LEU A 461 -6.12 36.03 4.95
N PRO A 462 -6.22 36.52 6.21
CA PRO A 462 -6.66 35.70 7.34
C PRO A 462 -8.07 35.10 7.17
N ASP A 463 -8.93 35.72 6.38
CA ASP A 463 -10.28 35.23 6.02
C ASP A 463 -10.28 34.23 4.84
N SER A 464 -9.10 33.78 4.44
CA SER A 464 -8.86 32.89 3.27
C SER A 464 -9.11 33.55 1.90
N THR A 465 -9.43 34.82 1.82
CA THR A 465 -9.54 35.56 0.55
C THR A 465 -8.17 35.64 -0.12
N ILE A 466 -8.12 35.36 -1.42
CA ILE A 466 -6.90 35.49 -2.23
C ILE A 466 -7.03 36.71 -3.12
N ARG A 467 -5.97 37.54 -3.14
CA ARG A 467 -5.84 38.71 -4.01
C ARG A 467 -4.53 38.62 -4.79
N SER A 468 -4.50 39.07 -6.03
CA SER A 468 -3.30 39.01 -6.87
C SER A 468 -3.13 40.25 -7.71
N GLN A 469 -1.86 40.68 -7.90
CA GLN A 469 -1.50 41.83 -8.72
C GLN A 469 -0.19 41.56 -9.47
N ILE A 470 -0.04 42.18 -10.65
CA ILE A 470 1.20 42.07 -11.43
C ILE A 470 2.25 43.03 -10.87
N MET A 471 3.45 42.49 -10.65
CA MET A 471 4.65 43.24 -10.33
C MET A 471 5.66 43.16 -11.50
N THR A 472 6.24 44.26 -11.85
CA THR A 472 7.32 44.32 -12.85
C THR A 472 8.66 44.54 -12.16
N VAL A 473 9.61 43.64 -12.38
CA VAL A 473 10.98 43.77 -11.87
C VAL A 473 11.87 44.30 -13.01
N VAL A 474 12.61 45.36 -12.72
CA VAL A 474 13.62 45.95 -13.63
C VAL A 474 14.97 45.94 -12.95
N GLN A 475 16.04 45.90 -13.72
CA GLN A 475 17.40 45.97 -13.17
C GLN A 475 17.80 47.39 -12.80
#